data_ddef99a8f2a6a104714d7ab73d18c161
#
_entry.id   ddef99a8f2a6a104714d7ab73d18c161
#
_cell.length_a   1.000
_cell.length_b   1.000
_cell.length_c   1.000
_cell.angle_alpha   90.00
_cell.angle_beta   90.00
_cell.angle_gamma   90.00
#
_symmetry.space_group_name_H-M   'P 1'
#
loop_
_entity.id
_entity.type
_entity.pdbx_description
1 polymer ?
#
loop_
_entity_poly.entity_id
_entity_poly.type
_entity_poly.pdbx_seq_one_letter_code
_entity_poly.pdbx_strand_id
1 'polypeptide(L)'
;MKDSFYKIDNIFTEEQRHNFIKDVQRFLIDGREVNAYYGSDSVYQEGFDWFRITHSTLQLVPEFKELHQHLVDVIKKECGLNFEIKKSWVNLTKGRKINLCWHNHKGGPDYAAVYYMKIFPFFSNGTLFKDYGLVKAKQNSLMIFDPTLEHTTPSSPLPLERYTWALDLYLT
;
A
#
# COMPACT_ATOMS: atom_id res chain seq x y z
N MET A 1 -13.65 14.81 -4.81
CA MET A 1 -14.00 14.27 -3.48
C MET A 1 -13.99 15.44 -2.50
N LYS A 2 -15.06 15.61 -1.69
CA LYS A 2 -15.15 16.72 -0.72
C LYS A 2 -14.33 16.49 0.54
N ASP A 3 -13.99 15.24 0.85
CA ASP A 3 -13.24 14.86 2.04
C ASP A 3 -11.80 14.55 1.69
N SER A 4 -10.88 14.90 2.59
CA SER A 4 -9.44 14.65 2.40
C SER A 4 -9.08 13.17 2.30
N PHE A 5 -10.00 12.29 2.74
CA PHE A 5 -9.83 10.84 2.76
C PHE A 5 -11.11 10.13 2.33
N TYR A 6 -10.97 9.16 1.43
CA TYR A 6 -12.03 8.24 1.05
C TYR A 6 -11.65 6.82 1.46
N LYS A 7 -12.58 6.10 2.08
CA LYS A 7 -12.32 4.74 2.59
C LYS A 7 -13.32 3.76 2.05
N ILE A 8 -12.83 2.63 1.58
CA ILE A 8 -13.63 1.50 1.11
C ILE A 8 -13.24 0.27 1.93
N ASP A 9 -14.20 -0.35 2.58
CA ASP A 9 -14.00 -1.56 3.39
C ASP A 9 -14.29 -2.82 2.55
N ASN A 10 -13.73 -3.97 2.95
CA ASN A 10 -14.00 -5.29 2.38
C ASN A 10 -13.71 -5.38 0.88
N ILE A 11 -12.53 -4.96 0.48
CA ILE A 11 -12.09 -4.93 -0.93
C ILE A 11 -12.03 -6.32 -1.55
N PHE A 12 -11.42 -7.28 -0.85
CA PHE A 12 -11.21 -8.65 -1.29
C PHE A 12 -11.94 -9.63 -0.37
N THR A 13 -12.20 -10.85 -0.86
CA THR A 13 -12.54 -11.95 0.03
C THR A 13 -11.35 -12.30 0.93
N GLU A 14 -11.59 -12.95 2.05
CA GLU A 14 -10.51 -13.39 2.95
C GLU A 14 -9.55 -14.36 2.23
N GLU A 15 -10.05 -15.21 1.35
CA GLU A 15 -9.24 -16.12 0.54
C GLU A 15 -8.33 -15.35 -0.43
N GLN A 16 -8.88 -14.42 -1.20
CA GLN A 16 -8.11 -13.57 -2.12
C GLN A 16 -7.01 -12.80 -1.36
N ARG A 17 -7.36 -12.21 -0.21
CA ARG A 17 -6.42 -11.47 0.62
C ARG A 17 -5.28 -12.36 1.14
N HIS A 18 -5.59 -13.57 1.64
CA HIS A 18 -4.59 -14.51 2.11
C HIS A 18 -3.68 -15.00 0.98
N ASN A 19 -4.24 -15.30 -0.18
CA ASN A 19 -3.46 -15.71 -1.35
C ASN A 19 -2.53 -14.58 -1.81
N PHE A 20 -3.03 -13.35 -1.87
CA PHE A 20 -2.21 -12.19 -2.20
C PHE A 20 -1.01 -12.04 -1.24
N ILE A 21 -1.23 -12.16 0.08
CA ILE A 21 -0.13 -12.12 1.05
C ILE A 21 0.88 -13.24 0.81
N LYS A 22 0.43 -14.47 0.54
CA LYS A 22 1.32 -15.61 0.24
C LYS A 22 2.15 -15.37 -1.02
N ASP A 23 1.52 -14.86 -2.07
CA ASP A 23 2.20 -14.58 -3.33
C ASP A 23 3.25 -13.48 -3.14
N VAL A 24 2.91 -12.41 -2.44
CA VAL A 24 3.87 -11.37 -2.07
C VAL A 24 5.02 -11.93 -1.23
N GLN A 25 4.76 -12.85 -0.31
CA GLN A 25 5.80 -13.48 0.52
C GLN A 25 6.75 -14.36 -0.30
N ARG A 26 6.30 -14.98 -1.39
CA ARG A 26 7.19 -15.69 -2.32
C ARG A 26 8.22 -14.75 -2.93
N PHE A 27 7.83 -13.57 -3.35
CA PHE A 27 8.76 -12.56 -3.85
C PHE A 27 9.79 -12.12 -2.82
N LEU A 28 9.48 -12.17 -1.51
CA LEU A 28 10.44 -11.89 -0.45
C LEU A 28 11.52 -12.97 -0.31
N ILE A 29 11.13 -14.23 -0.48
CA ILE A 29 12.05 -15.38 -0.35
C ILE A 29 12.95 -15.46 -1.59
N ASP A 30 12.38 -15.22 -2.75
CA ASP A 30 13.05 -15.28 -4.06
C ASP A 30 13.59 -13.91 -4.52
N GLY A 31 13.87 -13.02 -3.60
CA GLY A 31 14.22 -11.60 -3.85
C GLY A 31 15.31 -11.35 -4.91
N ARG A 32 15.95 -12.37 -5.43
CA ARG A 32 16.80 -12.33 -6.61
C ARG A 32 16.01 -12.25 -7.92
N GLU A 33 14.84 -12.89 -8.00
CA GLU A 33 14.04 -12.92 -9.24
C GLU A 33 13.26 -11.63 -9.43
N VAL A 34 12.71 -11.03 -8.38
CA VAL A 34 12.05 -9.73 -8.46
C VAL A 34 13.03 -8.64 -8.86
N ASN A 35 14.26 -8.67 -8.33
CA ASN A 35 15.31 -7.73 -8.71
C ASN A 35 15.79 -7.92 -10.16
N ALA A 36 15.81 -9.15 -10.66
CA ALA A 36 16.23 -9.46 -12.04
C ALA A 36 15.18 -9.04 -13.08
N TYR A 37 13.90 -9.14 -12.75
CA TYR A 37 12.80 -8.87 -13.70
C TYR A 37 12.41 -7.39 -13.78
N TYR A 38 12.55 -6.62 -12.70
CA TYR A 38 11.97 -5.29 -12.57
C TYR A 38 12.95 -4.17 -12.16
N GLY A 39 14.27 -4.45 -12.15
CA GLY A 39 15.30 -3.46 -11.80
C GLY A 39 15.47 -3.21 -10.28
N SER A 40 16.52 -2.57 -9.86
CA SER A 40 17.12 -2.59 -8.52
C SER A 40 16.55 -1.60 -7.48
N ASP A 41 15.26 -1.36 -7.37
CA ASP A 41 14.72 -0.39 -6.41
C ASP A 41 14.12 -0.98 -5.12
N SER A 42 14.53 -2.18 -4.71
CA SER A 42 14.22 -2.66 -3.36
C SER A 42 15.05 -1.86 -2.36
N VAL A 43 14.47 -0.83 -1.79
CA VAL A 43 15.14 -0.01 -0.77
C VAL A 43 15.07 -0.74 0.57
N TYR A 44 15.98 -1.67 0.79
CA TYR A 44 16.39 -1.99 2.14
C TYR A 44 17.25 -0.82 2.60
N GLN A 45 16.72 0.01 3.47
CA GLN A 45 17.53 0.99 4.20
C GLN A 45 17.91 0.37 5.54
N GLU A 46 19.20 0.12 5.72
CA GLU A 46 19.76 -0.36 6.96
C GLU A 46 19.35 0.57 8.13
N GLY A 47 18.74 -0.02 9.17
CA GLY A 47 18.20 0.76 10.31
C GLY A 47 16.73 1.13 10.22
N PHE A 48 16.02 0.73 9.16
CA PHE A 48 14.57 0.86 9.05
C PHE A 48 13.91 -0.52 9.12
N ASP A 49 12.92 -0.67 9.98
CA ASP A 49 12.06 -1.87 10.04
C ASP A 49 10.95 -1.82 8.97
N TRP A 50 11.23 -1.17 7.84
CA TRP A 50 10.32 -1.00 6.73
C TRP A 50 10.98 -1.46 5.44
N PHE A 51 10.26 -2.29 4.69
CA PHE A 51 10.74 -2.83 3.44
C PHE A 51 9.73 -2.53 2.34
N ARG A 52 10.18 -1.92 1.28
CA ARG A 52 9.48 -2.01 0.01
C ARG A 52 9.83 -3.36 -0.59
N ILE A 53 8.89 -4.27 -0.63
CA ILE A 53 9.12 -5.65 -1.05
C ILE A 53 8.86 -5.91 -2.52
N THR A 54 8.28 -4.95 -3.23
CA THR A 54 8.11 -5.00 -4.67
C THR A 54 8.53 -3.67 -5.30
N HIS A 55 8.84 -3.71 -6.60
CA HIS A 55 8.98 -2.48 -7.39
C HIS A 55 7.67 -1.73 -7.48
N SER A 56 7.77 -0.44 -7.87
CA SER A 56 6.61 0.40 -8.21
C SER A 56 5.89 -0.02 -9.50
N THR A 57 6.20 -1.20 -10.01
CA THR A 57 5.68 -1.79 -11.25
C THR A 57 4.89 -3.07 -11.02
N LEU A 58 4.40 -3.30 -9.80
CA LEU A 58 3.63 -4.51 -9.47
C LEU A 58 2.41 -4.71 -10.39
N GLN A 59 1.81 -3.63 -10.89
CA GLN A 59 0.70 -3.67 -11.84
C GLN A 59 1.07 -4.30 -13.20
N LEU A 60 2.37 -4.42 -13.52
CA LEU A 60 2.86 -5.07 -14.73
C LEU A 60 3.12 -6.56 -14.54
N VAL A 61 3.08 -7.04 -13.30
CA VAL A 61 3.28 -8.46 -12.96
C VAL A 61 2.02 -9.24 -13.30
N PRO A 62 2.07 -10.25 -14.19
CA PRO A 62 0.89 -10.96 -14.67
C PRO A 62 0.04 -11.56 -13.55
N GLU A 63 0.67 -12.13 -12.53
CA GLU A 63 0.03 -12.78 -11.39
C GLU A 63 -0.86 -11.83 -10.57
N PHE A 64 -0.56 -10.52 -10.60
CA PHE A 64 -1.33 -9.52 -9.85
C PHE A 64 -2.32 -8.73 -10.71
N LYS A 65 -2.39 -9.02 -12.01
CA LYS A 65 -3.24 -8.27 -12.96
C LYS A 65 -4.72 -8.30 -12.58
N GLU A 66 -5.23 -9.47 -12.20
CA GLU A 66 -6.63 -9.62 -11.80
C GLU A 66 -6.95 -8.87 -10.51
N LEU A 67 -6.01 -8.84 -9.55
CA LEU A 67 -6.17 -8.09 -8.31
C LEU A 67 -6.20 -6.58 -8.56
N HIS A 68 -5.37 -6.08 -9.47
CA HIS A 68 -5.38 -4.67 -9.88
C HIS A 68 -6.70 -4.30 -10.57
N GLN A 69 -7.17 -5.15 -11.49
CA GLN A 69 -8.44 -4.89 -12.18
C GLN A 69 -9.61 -4.89 -11.20
N HIS A 70 -9.68 -5.88 -10.30
CA HIS A 70 -10.70 -5.92 -9.26
C HIS A 70 -10.69 -4.64 -8.41
N LEU A 71 -9.51 -4.16 -8.02
CA LEU A 71 -9.39 -2.93 -7.24
C LEU A 71 -9.90 -1.70 -8.00
N VAL A 72 -9.56 -1.58 -9.28
CA VAL A 72 -10.07 -0.50 -10.16
C VAL A 72 -11.59 -0.55 -10.25
N ASP A 73 -12.17 -1.74 -10.43
CA ASP A 73 -13.61 -1.94 -10.54
C ASP A 73 -14.33 -1.56 -9.23
N VAL A 74 -13.76 -1.93 -8.08
CA VAL A 74 -14.29 -1.54 -6.76
C VAL A 74 -14.23 -0.03 -6.59
N ILE A 75 -13.10 0.61 -6.90
CA ILE A 75 -12.97 2.07 -6.79
C ILE A 75 -14.00 2.76 -7.69
N LYS A 76 -14.13 2.33 -8.94
CA LYS A 76 -15.12 2.86 -9.88
C LYS A 76 -16.54 2.75 -9.34
N LYS A 77 -16.90 1.58 -8.82
CA LYS A 77 -18.23 1.33 -8.25
C LYS A 77 -18.53 2.25 -7.05
N GLU A 78 -17.56 2.39 -6.15
CA GLU A 78 -17.77 3.09 -4.86
C GLU A 78 -17.59 4.61 -4.99
N CYS A 79 -16.66 5.08 -5.83
CA CYS A 79 -16.35 6.51 -5.98
C CYS A 79 -17.00 7.14 -7.22
N GLY A 80 -17.47 6.35 -8.19
CA GLY A 80 -17.99 6.84 -9.47
C GLY A 80 -16.90 7.41 -10.39
N LEU A 81 -15.62 7.20 -10.09
CA LEU A 81 -14.49 7.72 -10.85
C LEU A 81 -13.73 6.58 -11.53
N ASN A 82 -13.24 6.86 -12.74
CA ASN A 82 -12.38 5.93 -13.46
C ASN A 82 -10.92 6.25 -13.15
N PHE A 83 -10.14 5.21 -12.83
CA PHE A 83 -8.72 5.34 -12.56
C PHE A 83 -7.91 4.31 -13.32
N GLU A 84 -6.68 4.70 -13.65
CA GLU A 84 -5.59 3.82 -14.05
C GLU A 84 -4.56 3.75 -12.92
N ILE A 85 -4.06 2.55 -12.60
CA ILE A 85 -2.95 2.35 -11.67
C ILE A 85 -1.66 2.31 -12.47
N LYS A 86 -0.85 3.38 -12.41
CA LYS A 86 0.44 3.44 -13.12
C LYS A 86 1.62 2.98 -12.29
N LYS A 87 1.50 3.06 -10.96
CA LYS A 87 2.50 2.54 -10.03
C LYS A 87 1.81 1.87 -8.87
N SER A 88 2.36 0.73 -8.47
CA SER A 88 1.93 0.06 -7.26
C SER A 88 3.07 -0.77 -6.67
N TRP A 89 3.10 -0.87 -5.35
CA TRP A 89 4.12 -1.62 -4.61
C TRP A 89 3.60 -2.07 -3.25
N VAL A 90 4.16 -3.17 -2.75
CA VAL A 90 3.84 -3.65 -1.40
C VAL A 90 4.94 -3.23 -0.43
N ASN A 91 4.52 -2.75 0.72
CA ASN A 91 5.38 -2.45 1.85
C ASN A 91 5.17 -3.48 2.95
N LEU A 92 6.26 -4.01 3.49
CA LEU A 92 6.29 -4.79 4.72
C LEU A 92 6.94 -3.94 5.81
N THR A 93 6.26 -3.80 6.91
CA THR A 93 6.79 -3.15 8.11
C THR A 93 6.93 -4.19 9.21
N LYS A 94 8.11 -4.27 9.82
CA LYS A 94 8.42 -5.15 10.96
C LYS A 94 9.02 -4.33 12.09
N GLY A 95 8.74 -4.72 13.34
CA GLY A 95 9.48 -4.21 14.47
C GLY A 95 8.85 -3.07 15.24
N ARG A 96 9.57 -2.67 16.30
CA ARG A 96 9.12 -1.72 17.32
C ARG A 96 9.45 -0.26 16.99
N LYS A 97 10.42 -0.05 16.13
CA LYS A 97 11.02 1.28 15.95
C LYS A 97 11.12 1.57 14.47
N ILE A 98 10.37 2.54 14.04
CA ILE A 98 10.40 3.02 12.65
C ILE A 98 10.84 4.47 12.70
N ASN A 99 11.90 4.77 11.98
CA ASN A 99 12.18 6.16 11.65
C ASN A 99 11.08 6.64 10.70
N LEU A 100 10.35 7.65 11.11
CA LEU A 100 9.26 8.19 10.29
C LEU A 100 9.85 8.84 9.04
N CYS A 101 9.63 8.19 7.90
CA CYS A 101 10.01 8.74 6.61
C CYS A 101 8.81 9.49 6.03
N TRP A 102 8.70 10.76 6.32
CA TRP A 102 7.67 11.64 5.78
C TRP A 102 7.88 11.85 4.29
N HIS A 103 6.84 11.63 3.51
CA HIS A 103 6.86 11.84 2.06
C HIS A 103 5.46 12.19 1.54
N ASN A 104 5.41 12.67 0.31
CA ASN A 104 4.19 12.86 -0.46
C ASN A 104 4.42 12.42 -1.92
N HIS A 105 3.35 12.47 -2.72
CA HIS A 105 3.39 12.12 -4.15
C HIS A 105 3.13 13.34 -5.05
N LYS A 106 3.40 14.55 -4.56
CA LYS A 106 3.15 15.80 -5.29
C LYS A 106 3.83 15.79 -6.67
N GLY A 107 3.06 16.17 -7.68
CA GLY A 107 3.53 16.23 -9.08
C GLY A 107 3.54 14.86 -9.79
N GLY A 108 2.95 13.85 -9.17
CA GLY A 108 2.76 12.50 -9.72
C GLY A 108 1.29 12.19 -10.00
N PRO A 109 0.67 11.31 -9.20
CA PRO A 109 -0.71 10.86 -9.41
C PRO A 109 -1.76 11.91 -9.06
N ASP A 110 -3.00 11.70 -9.52
CA ASP A 110 -4.16 12.49 -9.09
C ASP A 110 -4.59 12.14 -7.67
N TYR A 111 -4.40 10.88 -7.26
CA TYR A 111 -4.62 10.40 -5.89
C TYR A 111 -3.59 9.36 -5.50
N ALA A 112 -3.22 9.34 -4.23
CA ALA A 112 -2.50 8.24 -3.61
C ALA A 112 -3.48 7.31 -2.89
N ALA A 113 -3.18 6.01 -2.87
CA ALA A 113 -3.99 5.06 -2.15
C ALA A 113 -3.15 4.02 -1.41
N VAL A 114 -3.70 3.52 -0.30
CA VAL A 114 -3.11 2.44 0.50
C VAL A 114 -4.17 1.40 0.80
N TYR A 115 -3.96 0.18 0.31
CA TYR A 115 -4.74 -0.99 0.72
C TYR A 115 -4.06 -1.70 1.90
N TYR A 116 -4.82 -1.94 2.96
CA TYR A 116 -4.34 -2.54 4.21
C TYR A 116 -4.58 -4.05 4.20
N MET A 117 -3.58 -4.81 3.73
CA MET A 117 -3.66 -6.26 3.57
C MET A 117 -3.64 -7.00 4.91
N LYS A 118 -2.68 -6.62 5.78
CA LYS A 118 -2.50 -7.16 7.13
C LYS A 118 -2.03 -6.03 8.02
N ILE A 119 -2.80 -5.72 9.03
CA ILE A 119 -2.50 -4.66 10.00
C ILE A 119 -2.72 -5.15 11.42
N PHE A 120 -2.20 -4.40 12.39
CA PHE A 120 -2.38 -4.73 13.81
C PHE A 120 -3.77 -4.31 14.26
N PRO A 121 -4.52 -5.20 14.94
CA PRO A 121 -5.90 -4.88 15.33
C PRO A 121 -5.99 -3.79 16.40
N PHE A 122 -4.94 -3.57 17.19
CA PHE A 122 -4.99 -2.68 18.36
C PHE A 122 -4.09 -1.45 18.27
N PHE A 123 -3.02 -1.49 17.45
CA PHE A 123 -2.02 -0.42 17.39
C PHE A 123 -1.69 -0.05 15.94
N SER A 124 -1.46 1.24 15.69
CA SER A 124 -0.86 1.73 14.43
C SER A 124 -1.61 1.29 13.16
N ASN A 125 -2.93 1.13 13.28
CA ASN A 125 -3.79 0.66 12.21
C ASN A 125 -4.24 1.81 11.30
N GLY A 126 -3.39 2.22 10.38
CA GLY A 126 -3.72 3.28 9.43
C GLY A 126 -2.49 3.92 8.82
N THR A 127 -2.63 5.16 8.42
CA THR A 127 -1.55 6.01 7.91
C THR A 127 -1.45 7.26 8.78
N LEU A 128 -0.25 7.64 9.15
CA LEU A 128 0.02 8.85 9.89
C LEU A 128 0.23 10.00 8.91
N PHE A 129 -0.58 11.03 9.01
CA PHE A 129 -0.49 12.26 8.21
C PHE A 129 0.02 13.40 9.10
N LYS A 130 0.86 14.26 8.53
CA LYS A 130 1.50 15.33 9.28
C LYS A 130 0.50 16.31 9.88
N ASP A 131 -0.51 16.67 9.10
CA ASP A 131 -1.50 17.67 9.50
C ASP A 131 -2.78 17.09 10.13
N TYR A 132 -2.99 15.77 10.02
CA TYR A 132 -4.21 15.09 10.47
C TYR A 132 -3.98 14.05 11.57
N GLY A 133 -2.72 13.75 11.90
CA GLY A 133 -2.38 12.68 12.82
C GLY A 133 -2.69 11.29 12.23
N LEU A 134 -2.98 10.32 13.09
CA LEU A 134 -3.26 8.95 12.68
C LEU A 134 -4.69 8.82 12.11
N VAL A 135 -4.78 8.64 10.81
CA VAL A 135 -6.03 8.27 10.14
C VAL A 135 -6.16 6.75 10.15
N LYS A 136 -7.04 6.25 11.03
CA LYS A 136 -7.25 4.81 11.23
C LYS A 136 -7.84 4.13 9.99
N ALA A 137 -7.41 2.89 9.77
CA ALA A 137 -7.94 2.01 8.74
C ALA A 137 -8.27 0.63 9.34
N LYS A 138 -9.09 -0.14 8.64
CA LYS A 138 -9.35 -1.54 8.94
C LYS A 138 -8.51 -2.44 8.05
N GLN A 139 -8.27 -3.67 8.50
CA GLN A 139 -7.75 -4.70 7.60
C GLN A 139 -8.75 -4.94 6.47
N ASN A 140 -8.24 -5.24 5.28
CA ASN A 140 -9.04 -5.40 4.07
C ASN A 140 -9.79 -4.13 3.65
N SER A 141 -9.20 -2.97 3.90
CA SER A 141 -9.75 -1.68 3.45
C SER A 141 -8.75 -0.92 2.58
N LEU A 142 -9.26 -0.04 1.74
CA LEU A 142 -8.52 0.91 0.92
C LEU A 142 -8.75 2.32 1.45
N MET A 143 -7.69 3.10 1.57
CA MET A 143 -7.75 4.53 1.82
C MET A 143 -7.20 5.27 0.61
N ILE A 144 -7.98 6.20 0.05
CA ILE A 144 -7.59 7.07 -1.06
C ILE A 144 -7.50 8.49 -0.51
N PHE A 145 -6.47 9.24 -0.87
CA PHE A 145 -6.22 10.58 -0.36
C PHE A 145 -5.47 11.47 -1.36
N ASP A 146 -5.47 12.78 -1.09
CA ASP A 146 -4.75 13.77 -1.86
C ASP A 146 -3.23 13.46 -1.85
N PRO A 147 -2.58 13.34 -3.02
CA PRO A 147 -1.17 12.97 -3.12
C PRO A 147 -0.22 14.03 -2.55
N THR A 148 -0.68 15.24 -2.29
CA THR A 148 0.13 16.29 -1.68
C THR A 148 0.28 16.17 -0.17
N LEU A 149 -0.55 15.35 0.48
CA LEU A 149 -0.50 15.16 1.93
C LEU A 149 0.78 14.43 2.36
N GLU A 150 1.56 15.07 3.22
CA GLU A 150 2.72 14.43 3.84
C GLU A 150 2.26 13.33 4.80
N HIS A 151 2.74 12.11 4.53
CA HIS A 151 2.32 10.93 5.28
C HIS A 151 3.47 9.95 5.50
N THR A 152 3.25 9.03 6.42
CA THR A 152 4.18 7.95 6.74
C THR A 152 3.45 6.75 7.35
N THR A 153 4.15 5.63 7.44
CA THR A 153 3.68 4.47 8.19
C THR A 153 3.84 4.74 9.70
N PRO A 154 2.79 4.57 10.51
CA PRO A 154 2.90 4.73 11.96
C PRO A 154 3.82 3.65 12.57
N SER A 155 4.58 4.01 13.60
CA SER A 155 5.37 3.04 14.35
C SER A 155 4.49 2.04 15.11
N SER A 156 4.99 0.80 15.28
CA SER A 156 4.35 -0.21 16.11
C SER A 156 5.16 -0.46 17.39
N PRO A 157 4.52 -0.57 18.55
CA PRO A 157 5.22 -0.96 19.79
C PRO A 157 5.58 -2.45 19.82
N LEU A 158 5.04 -3.25 18.90
CA LEU A 158 5.22 -4.70 18.84
C LEU A 158 5.96 -5.12 17.56
N PRO A 159 6.76 -6.20 17.62
CA PRO A 159 7.49 -6.73 16.47
C PRO A 159 6.58 -7.54 15.54
N LEU A 160 5.47 -6.97 15.12
CA LEU A 160 4.48 -7.60 14.26
C LEU A 160 4.66 -7.17 12.80
N GLU A 161 4.28 -8.03 11.87
CA GLU A 161 4.32 -7.75 10.45
C GLU A 161 3.07 -7.01 9.99
N ARG A 162 3.26 -5.93 9.26
CA ARG A 162 2.21 -5.17 8.60
C ARG A 162 2.48 -5.14 7.10
N TYR A 163 1.49 -5.56 6.31
CA TYR A 163 1.53 -5.51 4.85
C TYR A 163 0.56 -4.46 4.34
N THR A 164 1.05 -3.56 3.51
CA THR A 164 0.23 -2.58 2.81
C THR A 164 0.60 -2.52 1.34
N TRP A 165 -0.39 -2.37 0.48
CA TRP A 165 -0.23 -2.16 -0.94
C TRP A 165 -0.49 -0.70 -1.25
N ALA A 166 0.55 0.01 -1.67
CA ALA A 166 0.49 1.41 -2.07
C ALA A 166 0.28 1.53 -3.57
N LEU A 167 -0.51 2.53 -3.99
CA LEU A 167 -0.91 2.73 -5.37
C LEU A 167 -0.91 4.22 -5.70
N ASP A 168 -0.46 4.52 -6.91
CA ASP A 168 -0.61 5.81 -7.56
C ASP A 168 -1.75 5.73 -8.58
N LEU A 169 -2.83 6.49 -8.35
CA LEU A 169 -4.06 6.49 -9.12
C LEU A 169 -4.12 7.72 -10.04
N TYR A 170 -4.38 7.49 -11.31
CA TYR A 170 -4.52 8.54 -12.33
C TYR A 170 -5.93 8.51 -12.90
N LEU A 171 -6.60 9.66 -12.95
CA LEU A 171 -7.92 9.81 -13.58
C LEU A 171 -7.86 9.55 -15.08
N THR A 172 -8.89 8.87 -15.62
CA THR A 172 -9.02 8.53 -17.04
C THR A 172 -10.35 8.96 -17.61
#